data_50972a5dbb3492b9af7832c5f7b62ae6
#
_entry.id   50972a5dbb3492b9af7832c5f7b62ae6
#
_cell.length_a   1.000
_cell.length_b   1.000
_cell.length_c   1.000
_cell.angle_alpha   90.00
_cell.angle_beta   90.00
_cell.angle_gamma   90.00
#
_symmetry.space_group_name_H-M   'P 1'
#
loop_
_entity.id
_entity.type
_entity.pdbx_description
1 polymer ?
#
loop_
_entity_poly.entity_id
_entity_poly.type
_entity_poly.pdbx_seq_one_letter_code
_entity_poly.pdbx_strand_id
1 'polypeptide(L)'
;MKRAYFNCILLDGTEQMEPVAHKMVLVDGEKITAIVEDTAPCEGYEKVDLKGGYLMPGLINLHVHLAGNGKPSAKPRDNAALVRRILSNGLTRAVAYRLVCGYARLELLGGVTTIRTVGGLADFDTRCRDDAAKGKILAPRILAANEGISVPGGHMAGSVAVAAHNNAEALAQLRRADEQGVDLVKLMITGGVLDATQKGTPAS
;
A
#
# COMPACT_ATOMS: atom_id res chain seq x y z
N MET A 1 -20.62 -0.25 -16.88
CA MET A 1 -21.51 -1.39 -16.51
C MET A 1 -22.26 -0.96 -15.28
N LYS A 2 -23.60 -0.96 -15.33
CA LYS A 2 -24.45 -0.53 -14.20
C LYS A 2 -24.76 -1.70 -13.29
N ARG A 3 -24.50 -1.55 -11.98
CA ARG A 3 -24.77 -2.57 -10.96
C ARG A 3 -25.56 -2.00 -9.79
N ALA A 4 -26.46 -2.80 -9.26
CA ALA A 4 -27.26 -2.51 -8.07
C ALA A 4 -26.93 -3.54 -6.98
N TYR A 5 -26.19 -3.12 -5.97
CA TYR A 5 -25.84 -3.97 -4.82
C TYR A 5 -26.94 -3.83 -3.77
N PHE A 6 -27.58 -4.96 -3.43
CA PHE A 6 -28.72 -4.98 -2.51
C PHE A 6 -28.62 -6.13 -1.51
N ASN A 7 -29.60 -6.23 -0.62
CA ASN A 7 -29.64 -7.22 0.46
C ASN A 7 -28.35 -7.19 1.29
N CYS A 8 -28.04 -6.01 1.84
CA CYS A 8 -26.84 -5.78 2.63
C CYS A 8 -27.11 -4.83 3.80
N ILE A 9 -26.21 -4.84 4.76
CA ILE A 9 -26.09 -3.81 5.78
C ILE A 9 -25.03 -2.82 5.27
N LEU A 10 -25.46 -1.57 4.99
CA LEU A 10 -24.58 -0.52 4.50
C LEU A 10 -23.87 0.15 5.68
N LEU A 11 -22.54 0.25 5.58
CA LEU A 11 -21.68 1.13 6.38
C LEU A 11 -21.18 2.23 5.45
N ASP A 12 -21.62 3.47 5.65
CA ASP A 12 -21.41 4.54 4.67
C ASP A 12 -20.04 5.23 4.74
N GLY A 13 -19.23 4.89 5.74
CA GLY A 13 -17.89 5.45 5.94
C GLY A 13 -17.91 6.84 6.59
N THR A 14 -19.04 7.32 7.11
CA THR A 14 -19.09 8.52 7.95
C THR A 14 -18.44 8.28 9.30
N GLU A 15 -18.22 9.34 10.08
CA GLU A 15 -17.63 9.24 11.43
C GLU A 15 -18.47 8.36 12.36
N GLN A 16 -19.79 8.42 12.24
CA GLN A 16 -20.73 7.64 13.05
C GLN A 16 -20.79 6.17 12.61
N MET A 17 -20.60 5.92 11.29
CA MET A 17 -20.61 4.58 10.68
C MET A 17 -21.79 3.69 11.16
N GLU A 18 -22.97 4.29 11.30
CA GLU A 18 -24.17 3.55 11.75
C GLU A 18 -24.58 2.50 10.70
N PRO A 19 -24.79 1.25 11.08
CA PRO A 19 -25.25 0.22 10.15
C PRO A 19 -26.68 0.50 9.68
N VAL A 20 -26.87 0.62 8.36
CA VAL A 20 -28.17 0.91 7.75
C VAL A 20 -28.61 -0.27 6.90
N ALA A 21 -29.75 -0.87 7.27
CA ALA A 21 -30.39 -1.92 6.48
C ALA A 21 -31.33 -1.33 5.41
N HIS A 22 -31.81 -2.18 4.52
CA HIS A 22 -32.80 -1.84 3.47
C HIS A 22 -32.33 -0.76 2.49
N LYS A 23 -31.04 -0.70 2.21
CA LYS A 23 -30.48 0.18 1.19
C LYS A 23 -29.92 -0.62 0.02
N MET A 24 -29.98 0.00 -1.14
CA MET A 24 -29.37 -0.47 -2.38
C MET A 24 -28.39 0.59 -2.90
N VAL A 25 -27.18 0.16 -3.25
CA VAL A 25 -26.16 1.04 -3.81
C VAL A 25 -26.11 0.86 -5.32
N LEU A 26 -26.39 1.94 -6.06
CA LEU A 26 -26.34 1.98 -7.52
C LEU A 26 -24.98 2.49 -7.98
N VAL A 27 -24.34 1.72 -8.88
CA VAL A 27 -23.02 2.02 -9.42
C VAL A 27 -23.06 2.03 -10.93
N ASP A 28 -22.48 3.03 -11.57
CA ASP A 28 -22.26 3.08 -13.01
C ASP A 28 -20.76 3.25 -13.30
N GLY A 29 -20.16 2.22 -13.88
CA GLY A 29 -18.69 2.15 -14.06
C GLY A 29 -17.98 2.18 -12.73
N GLU A 30 -17.24 3.26 -12.45
CA GLU A 30 -16.44 3.45 -11.24
C GLU A 30 -17.09 4.39 -10.21
N LYS A 31 -18.33 4.81 -10.45
CA LYS A 31 -19.00 5.81 -9.61
C LYS A 31 -20.24 5.25 -8.94
N ILE A 32 -20.39 5.51 -7.65
CA ILE A 32 -21.66 5.38 -6.94
C ILE A 32 -22.55 6.51 -7.43
N THR A 33 -23.70 6.16 -8.02
CA THR A 33 -24.64 7.13 -8.60
C THR A 33 -25.77 7.48 -7.64
N ALA A 34 -26.17 6.53 -6.80
CA ALA A 34 -27.19 6.75 -5.76
C ALA A 34 -27.12 5.68 -4.68
N ILE A 35 -27.65 6.01 -3.50
CA ILE A 35 -28.03 5.09 -2.45
C ILE A 35 -29.52 5.28 -2.23
N VAL A 36 -30.30 4.24 -2.46
CA VAL A 36 -31.76 4.26 -2.43
C VAL A 36 -32.32 3.16 -1.54
N GLU A 37 -33.63 3.16 -1.31
CA GLU A 37 -34.29 2.02 -0.64
C GLU A 37 -34.16 0.75 -1.50
N ASP A 38 -34.01 -0.42 -0.88
CA ASP A 38 -33.83 -1.70 -1.58
C ASP A 38 -35.06 -2.12 -2.42
N THR A 39 -36.21 -1.48 -2.17
CA THR A 39 -37.45 -1.63 -2.93
C THR A 39 -37.55 -0.71 -4.14
N ALA A 40 -36.60 0.24 -4.31
CA ALA A 40 -36.63 1.20 -5.40
C ALA A 40 -36.44 0.51 -6.76
N PRO A 41 -37.05 1.03 -7.85
CA PRO A 41 -36.83 0.48 -9.18
C PRO A 41 -35.35 0.69 -9.61
N CYS A 42 -34.75 -0.34 -10.20
CA CYS A 42 -33.38 -0.31 -10.69
C CYS A 42 -33.26 -0.89 -12.11
N GLU A 43 -34.18 -0.49 -12.97
CA GLU A 43 -34.20 -0.92 -14.37
C GLU A 43 -32.88 -0.56 -15.08
N GLY A 44 -32.35 -1.50 -15.87
CA GLY A 44 -31.08 -1.33 -16.56
C GLY A 44 -29.83 -1.58 -15.70
N TYR A 45 -30.00 -1.98 -14.44
CA TYR A 45 -28.89 -2.39 -13.57
C TYR A 45 -28.82 -3.92 -13.42
N GLU A 46 -27.61 -4.47 -13.47
CA GLU A 46 -27.34 -5.83 -13.04
C GLU A 46 -27.48 -5.92 -11.51
N LYS A 47 -28.39 -6.76 -11.03
CA LYS A 47 -28.62 -6.93 -9.59
C LYS A 47 -27.58 -7.87 -8.98
N VAL A 48 -26.91 -7.42 -7.90
CA VAL A 48 -25.92 -8.17 -7.14
C VAL A 48 -26.44 -8.35 -5.71
N ASP A 49 -26.87 -9.59 -5.38
CA ASP A 49 -27.33 -9.93 -4.04
C ASP A 49 -26.12 -10.18 -3.11
N LEU A 50 -25.98 -9.38 -2.06
CA LEU A 50 -24.94 -9.49 -1.06
C LEU A 50 -25.28 -10.42 0.10
N LYS A 51 -26.44 -11.10 0.04
CA LYS A 51 -26.88 -12.17 0.97
C LYS A 51 -26.82 -11.79 2.44
N GLY A 52 -27.19 -10.57 2.76
CA GLY A 52 -27.18 -10.03 4.12
C GLY A 52 -25.79 -9.64 4.63
N GLY A 53 -24.77 -9.62 3.75
CA GLY A 53 -23.44 -9.18 4.11
C GLY A 53 -23.33 -7.67 4.31
N TYR A 54 -22.17 -7.22 4.77
CA TYR A 54 -21.87 -5.79 4.92
C TYR A 54 -21.31 -5.21 3.62
N LEU A 55 -21.79 -4.04 3.25
CA LEU A 55 -21.21 -3.22 2.17
C LEU A 55 -20.62 -1.95 2.77
N MET A 56 -19.33 -1.73 2.56
CA MET A 56 -18.60 -0.60 3.14
C MET A 56 -17.59 -0.04 2.13
N PRO A 57 -17.12 1.21 2.30
CA PRO A 57 -15.97 1.71 1.57
C PRO A 57 -14.75 0.81 1.75
N GLY A 58 -13.92 0.71 0.73
CA GLY A 58 -12.66 -0.02 0.83
C GLY A 58 -11.75 0.58 1.91
N LEU A 59 -11.05 -0.28 2.64
CA LEU A 59 -10.12 0.13 3.69
C LEU A 59 -8.92 0.87 3.11
N ILE A 60 -8.33 1.76 3.92
CA ILE A 60 -7.14 2.53 3.59
C ILE A 60 -6.04 2.17 4.58
N ASN A 61 -4.89 1.67 4.08
CA ASN A 61 -3.72 1.38 4.89
C ASN A 61 -2.61 2.41 4.60
N LEU A 62 -2.35 3.30 5.55
CA LEU A 62 -1.41 4.41 5.37
C LEU A 62 0.03 4.08 5.77
N HIS A 63 0.35 2.82 6.15
CA HIS A 63 1.70 2.41 6.52
C HIS A 63 1.98 0.99 6.05
N VAL A 64 2.51 0.86 4.82
CA VAL A 64 2.79 -0.42 4.19
C VAL A 64 4.24 -0.51 3.72
N HIS A 65 4.84 -1.68 3.89
CA HIS A 65 6.12 -2.06 3.28
C HIS A 65 5.88 -3.29 2.39
N LEU A 66 5.82 -3.09 1.08
CA LEU A 66 5.62 -4.19 0.12
C LEU A 66 6.88 -5.06 -0.06
N ALA A 67 7.97 -4.73 0.62
CA ALA A 67 9.23 -5.48 0.57
C ALA A 67 9.20 -6.80 1.37
N GLY A 68 8.14 -7.07 2.11
CA GLY A 68 8.02 -8.26 2.95
C GLY A 68 6.58 -8.73 3.14
N ASN A 69 6.44 -9.93 3.68
CA ASN A 69 5.15 -10.58 3.91
C ASN A 69 4.55 -10.34 5.32
N GLY A 70 5.16 -9.45 6.11
CA GLY A 70 4.72 -9.14 7.48
C GLY A 70 4.89 -10.28 8.49
N LYS A 71 5.38 -11.46 8.10
CA LYS A 71 5.54 -12.58 9.01
C LYS A 71 6.78 -12.39 9.90
N PRO A 72 6.65 -12.53 11.22
CA PRO A 72 7.79 -12.46 12.12
C PRO A 72 8.84 -13.53 11.77
N SER A 73 10.13 -13.19 11.87
CA SER A 73 11.22 -14.13 11.72
C SER A 73 11.82 -14.41 13.10
N ALA A 74 11.87 -15.69 13.48
CA ALA A 74 12.53 -16.10 14.72
C ALA A 74 14.06 -15.98 14.67
N LYS A 75 14.64 -15.84 13.48
CA LYS A 75 16.10 -15.75 13.30
C LYS A 75 16.48 -14.33 12.87
N PRO A 76 17.52 -13.73 13.50
CA PRO A 76 18.10 -12.49 13.02
C PRO A 76 18.53 -12.65 11.55
N ARG A 77 18.26 -11.66 10.73
CA ARG A 77 18.66 -11.63 9.32
C ARG A 77 19.38 -10.31 9.03
N ASP A 78 20.46 -10.38 8.29
CA ASP A 78 21.06 -9.21 7.67
C ASP A 78 20.20 -8.82 6.45
N ASN A 79 19.22 -7.96 6.71
CA ASN A 79 18.29 -7.48 5.67
C ASN A 79 19.03 -6.65 4.62
N ALA A 80 20.09 -5.93 4.99
CA ALA A 80 20.87 -5.13 4.06
C ALA A 80 21.64 -6.01 3.07
N ALA A 81 22.29 -7.08 3.56
CA ALA A 81 22.94 -8.05 2.67
C ALA A 81 21.95 -8.76 1.76
N LEU A 82 20.77 -9.12 2.29
CA LEU A 82 19.71 -9.74 1.50
C LEU A 82 19.23 -8.82 0.37
N VAL A 83 18.96 -7.56 0.66
CA VAL A 83 18.50 -6.57 -0.34
C VAL A 83 19.58 -6.35 -1.41
N ARG A 84 20.86 -6.17 -1.01
CA ARG A 84 21.96 -6.08 -1.98
C ARG A 84 22.00 -7.28 -2.92
N ARG A 85 21.84 -8.50 -2.40
CA ARG A 85 21.82 -9.72 -3.21
C ARG A 85 20.61 -9.77 -4.14
N ILE A 86 19.41 -9.39 -3.68
CA ILE A 86 18.20 -9.34 -4.49
C ILE A 86 18.36 -8.36 -5.65
N LEU A 87 18.95 -7.19 -5.39
CA LEU A 87 19.08 -6.14 -6.39
C LEU A 87 20.32 -6.29 -7.29
N SER A 88 21.21 -7.27 -7.03
CA SER A 88 22.49 -7.43 -7.74
C SER A 88 22.37 -7.92 -9.18
N ASN A 89 21.26 -8.57 -9.55
CA ASN A 89 21.06 -9.04 -10.93
C ASN A 89 19.59 -8.94 -11.36
N GLY A 90 19.38 -8.95 -12.69
CA GLY A 90 18.05 -8.75 -13.29
C GLY A 90 17.03 -9.85 -12.94
N LEU A 91 17.46 -11.09 -12.78
CA LEU A 91 16.56 -12.20 -12.50
C LEU A 91 16.00 -12.12 -11.07
N THR A 92 16.87 -11.96 -10.08
CA THR A 92 16.43 -11.83 -8.67
C THR A 92 15.62 -10.56 -8.46
N ARG A 93 15.97 -9.46 -9.14
CA ARG A 93 15.19 -8.22 -9.15
C ARG A 93 13.78 -8.43 -9.74
N ALA A 94 13.66 -9.17 -10.85
CA ALA A 94 12.36 -9.49 -11.46
C ALA A 94 11.48 -10.38 -10.56
N VAL A 95 12.09 -11.38 -9.90
CA VAL A 95 11.39 -12.23 -8.93
C VAL A 95 10.90 -11.42 -7.74
N ALA A 96 11.76 -10.56 -7.17
CA ALA A 96 11.40 -9.69 -6.04
C ALA A 96 10.26 -8.72 -6.42
N TYR A 97 10.30 -8.13 -7.60
CA TYR A 97 9.21 -7.28 -8.10
C TYR A 97 7.88 -8.03 -8.19
N ARG A 98 7.88 -9.27 -8.69
CA ARG A 98 6.68 -10.11 -8.71
C ARG A 98 6.12 -10.39 -7.31
N LEU A 99 6.99 -10.58 -6.31
CA LEU A 99 6.55 -10.74 -4.92
C LEU A 99 5.93 -9.46 -4.39
N VAL A 100 6.52 -8.29 -4.65
CA VAL A 100 5.95 -6.98 -4.29
C VAL A 100 4.55 -6.81 -4.87
N CYS A 101 4.36 -7.09 -6.17
CA CYS A 101 3.03 -7.08 -6.79
C CYS A 101 2.06 -8.08 -6.14
N GLY A 102 2.56 -9.26 -5.76
CA GLY A 102 1.78 -10.26 -5.04
C GLY A 102 1.31 -9.76 -3.68
N TYR A 103 2.15 -9.08 -2.93
CA TYR A 103 1.78 -8.49 -1.63
C TYR A 103 0.78 -7.34 -1.78
N ALA A 104 0.95 -6.47 -2.77
CA ALA A 104 -0.05 -5.44 -3.09
C ALA A 104 -1.42 -6.05 -3.45
N ARG A 105 -1.43 -7.15 -4.20
CA ARG A 105 -2.67 -7.89 -4.50
C ARG A 105 -3.30 -8.48 -3.24
N LEU A 106 -2.53 -8.97 -2.28
CA LEU A 106 -3.06 -9.51 -1.02
C LEU A 106 -3.73 -8.42 -0.17
N GLU A 107 -3.16 -7.20 -0.12
CA GLU A 107 -3.81 -6.04 0.50
C GLU A 107 -5.21 -5.81 -0.11
N LEU A 108 -5.30 -5.78 -1.44
CA LEU A 108 -6.58 -5.60 -2.13
C LEU A 108 -7.58 -6.71 -1.82
N LEU A 109 -7.14 -7.97 -1.84
CA LEU A 109 -8.00 -9.11 -1.50
C LEU A 109 -8.43 -9.13 -0.03
N GLY A 110 -7.67 -8.46 0.85
CA GLY A 110 -8.05 -8.21 2.25
C GLY A 110 -9.02 -7.04 2.43
N GLY A 111 -9.49 -6.41 1.33
CA GLY A 111 -10.42 -5.27 1.39
C GLY A 111 -9.73 -3.90 1.45
N VAL A 112 -8.40 -3.85 1.41
CA VAL A 112 -7.65 -2.59 1.39
C VAL A 112 -7.55 -2.08 -0.04
N THR A 113 -8.29 -1.01 -0.36
CA THR A 113 -8.38 -0.46 -1.71
C THR A 113 -7.42 0.69 -1.98
N THR A 114 -6.81 1.25 -0.92
CA THR A 114 -5.77 2.28 -1.02
C THR A 114 -4.66 2.00 -0.01
N ILE A 115 -3.42 2.06 -0.46
CA ILE A 115 -2.24 1.92 0.40
C ILE A 115 -1.29 3.10 0.23
N ARG A 116 -0.57 3.43 1.30
CA ARG A 116 0.58 4.33 1.27
C ARG A 116 1.82 3.54 1.67
N THR A 117 2.76 3.37 0.73
CA THR A 117 4.04 2.76 1.05
C THR A 117 4.95 3.77 1.73
N VAL A 118 5.79 3.30 2.65
CA VAL A 118 6.64 4.16 3.49
C VAL A 118 8.04 3.57 3.65
N GLY A 119 8.59 3.09 2.57
CA GLY A 119 9.89 2.44 2.44
C GLY A 119 9.75 1.14 1.66
N GLY A 120 10.48 1.01 0.58
CA GLY A 120 10.41 -0.09 -0.37
C GLY A 120 11.77 -0.49 -0.94
N LEU A 121 11.77 -1.31 -1.96
CA LEU A 121 12.97 -1.78 -2.66
C LEU A 121 13.14 -1.01 -3.97
N ALA A 122 14.19 -0.22 -4.06
CA ALA A 122 14.50 0.55 -5.27
C ALA A 122 13.27 1.35 -5.78
N ASP A 123 12.87 1.15 -7.02
CA ASP A 123 11.74 1.78 -7.72
C ASP A 123 10.46 0.92 -7.75
N PHE A 124 10.37 -0.11 -6.90
CA PHE A 124 9.32 -1.12 -7.05
C PHE A 124 7.92 -0.60 -6.71
N ASP A 125 7.80 0.34 -5.76
CA ASP A 125 6.50 0.86 -5.36
C ASP A 125 5.89 1.73 -6.47
N THR A 126 6.67 2.65 -7.06
CA THR A 126 6.22 3.49 -8.19
C THR A 126 5.92 2.63 -9.41
N ARG A 127 6.75 1.64 -9.70
CA ARG A 127 6.51 0.70 -10.79
C ARG A 127 5.24 -0.13 -10.58
N CYS A 128 5.00 -0.60 -9.34
CA CYS A 128 3.78 -1.34 -8.97
C CYS A 128 2.54 -0.46 -9.15
N ARG A 129 2.59 0.80 -8.68
CA ARG A 129 1.55 1.81 -8.91
C ARG A 129 1.24 1.98 -10.39
N ASP A 130 2.27 2.20 -11.19
CA ASP A 130 2.11 2.49 -12.62
C ASP A 130 1.63 1.28 -13.42
N ASP A 131 2.07 0.07 -13.06
CA ASP A 131 1.59 -1.16 -13.68
C ASP A 131 0.14 -1.47 -13.27
N ALA A 132 -0.26 -1.12 -12.04
CA ALA A 132 -1.67 -1.20 -11.60
C ALA A 132 -2.55 -0.19 -12.36
N ALA A 133 -2.11 1.06 -12.50
CA ALA A 133 -2.82 2.10 -13.25
C ALA A 133 -3.01 1.73 -14.74
N LYS A 134 -2.09 0.97 -15.32
CA LYS A 134 -2.16 0.44 -16.69
C LYS A 134 -2.94 -0.88 -16.80
N GLY A 135 -3.50 -1.38 -15.70
CA GLY A 135 -4.25 -2.64 -15.67
C GLY A 135 -3.40 -3.90 -15.89
N LYS A 136 -2.06 -3.81 -15.79
CA LYS A 136 -1.17 -4.98 -15.96
C LYS A 136 -1.16 -5.89 -14.75
N ILE A 137 -1.45 -5.35 -13.57
CA ILE A 137 -1.53 -6.08 -12.32
C ILE A 137 -2.77 -5.64 -11.55
N LEU A 138 -3.28 -6.52 -10.70
CA LEU A 138 -4.35 -6.22 -9.77
C LEU A 138 -3.75 -5.79 -8.44
N ALA A 139 -3.95 -4.52 -8.05
CA ALA A 139 -3.45 -3.93 -6.81
C ALA A 139 -4.38 -2.81 -6.32
N PRO A 140 -4.28 -2.38 -5.05
CA PRO A 140 -4.94 -1.17 -4.57
C PRO A 140 -4.44 0.09 -5.32
N ARG A 141 -5.07 1.23 -5.08
CA ARG A 141 -4.44 2.51 -5.34
C ARG A 141 -3.21 2.64 -4.45
N ILE A 142 -2.06 2.98 -5.03
CA ILE A 142 -0.78 3.08 -4.30
C ILE A 142 -0.33 4.54 -4.28
N LEU A 143 -0.05 5.05 -3.08
CA LEU A 143 0.76 6.24 -2.86
C LEU A 143 2.19 5.75 -2.58
N ALA A 144 3.09 5.92 -3.53
CA ALA A 144 4.40 5.29 -3.56
C ALA A 144 5.50 6.16 -2.97
N ALA A 145 6.31 5.60 -2.05
CA ALA A 145 7.49 6.27 -1.49
C ALA A 145 8.81 5.73 -2.04
N ASN A 146 8.86 4.51 -2.56
CA ASN A 146 10.09 3.79 -2.88
C ASN A 146 11.02 3.68 -1.64
N GLU A 147 12.34 3.79 -1.83
CA GLU A 147 13.30 3.75 -0.71
C GLU A 147 13.11 4.96 0.22
N GLY A 148 13.04 4.70 1.53
CA GLY A 148 13.09 5.77 2.52
C GLY A 148 14.49 6.38 2.65
N ILE A 149 14.60 7.52 3.33
CA ILE A 149 15.87 8.14 3.69
C ILE A 149 16.04 7.98 5.20
N SER A 150 17.15 7.39 5.62
CA SER A 150 17.44 7.13 7.02
C SER A 150 18.75 7.80 7.42
N VAL A 151 18.90 8.10 8.71
CA VAL A 151 20.20 8.43 9.28
C VAL A 151 21.11 7.18 9.31
N PRO A 152 22.44 7.34 9.34
CA PRO A 152 23.36 6.20 9.47
C PRO A 152 23.04 5.34 10.69
N GLY A 153 22.91 4.02 10.49
CA GLY A 153 22.51 3.09 11.55
C GLY A 153 21.07 3.26 12.03
N GLY A 154 20.28 4.14 11.42
CA GLY A 154 18.87 4.37 11.76
C GLY A 154 17.95 3.27 11.28
N HIS A 155 16.65 3.43 11.56
CA HIS A 155 15.63 2.44 11.25
C HIS A 155 15.67 2.02 9.78
N MET A 156 15.81 0.72 9.53
CA MET A 156 15.81 0.07 8.22
C MET A 156 16.89 0.57 7.22
N ALA A 157 17.90 1.30 7.69
CA ALA A 157 19.03 1.75 6.85
C ALA A 157 19.71 0.57 6.15
N GLY A 158 19.93 0.70 4.82
CA GLY A 158 20.53 -0.34 3.98
C GLY A 158 19.56 -1.47 3.57
N SER A 159 18.29 -1.42 3.98
CA SER A 159 17.24 -2.36 3.53
C SER A 159 16.17 -1.68 2.69
N VAL A 160 15.13 -1.14 3.28
CA VAL A 160 14.06 -0.38 2.58
C VAL A 160 14.24 1.14 2.72
N ALA A 161 15.38 1.56 3.26
CA ALA A 161 15.82 2.95 3.34
C ALA A 161 17.31 3.07 3.02
N VAL A 162 17.70 4.17 2.39
CA VAL A 162 19.10 4.55 2.14
C VAL A 162 19.60 5.43 3.25
N ALA A 163 20.80 5.14 3.78
CA ALA A 163 21.44 6.01 4.77
C ALA A 163 21.96 7.28 4.10
N ALA A 164 21.71 8.43 4.73
CA ALA A 164 22.30 9.72 4.36
C ALA A 164 23.14 10.24 5.54
N HIS A 165 24.43 10.44 5.32
CA HIS A 165 25.40 10.86 6.34
C HIS A 165 25.48 12.37 6.52
N ASN A 166 24.93 13.12 5.58
CA ASN A 166 24.95 14.58 5.57
C ASN A 166 23.82 15.14 4.68
N ASN A 167 23.64 16.46 4.75
CA ASN A 167 22.58 17.15 3.98
C ASN A 167 22.72 16.97 2.47
N ALA A 168 23.95 16.91 1.94
CA ALA A 168 24.17 16.76 0.50
C ALA A 168 23.70 15.39 0.01
N GLU A 169 23.98 14.33 0.78
CA GLU A 169 23.48 12.98 0.48
C GLU A 169 21.97 12.88 0.62
N ALA A 170 21.38 13.50 1.67
CA ALA A 170 19.94 13.55 1.83
C ALA A 170 19.26 14.26 0.66
N LEU A 171 19.79 15.39 0.21
CA LEU A 171 19.29 16.12 -0.95
C LEU A 171 19.45 15.30 -2.26
N ALA A 172 20.53 14.56 -2.41
CA ALA A 172 20.71 13.67 -3.57
C ALA A 172 19.64 12.56 -3.59
N GLN A 173 19.31 11.97 -2.44
CA GLN A 173 18.22 10.99 -2.34
C GLN A 173 16.86 11.61 -2.61
N LEU A 174 16.59 12.82 -2.16
CA LEU A 174 15.34 13.54 -2.47
C LEU A 174 15.19 13.78 -3.98
N ARG A 175 16.26 14.22 -4.66
CA ARG A 175 16.24 14.40 -6.11
C ARG A 175 15.99 13.09 -6.85
N ARG A 176 16.62 12.00 -6.39
CA ARG A 176 16.39 10.67 -6.95
C ARG A 176 14.93 10.22 -6.77
N ALA A 177 14.35 10.48 -5.60
CA ALA A 177 12.94 10.17 -5.34
C ALA A 177 12.01 10.96 -6.28
N ASP A 178 12.29 12.26 -6.48
CA ASP A 178 11.57 13.13 -7.42
C ASP A 178 11.69 12.62 -8.87
N GLU A 179 12.89 12.27 -9.32
CA GLU A 179 13.13 11.66 -10.64
C GLU A 179 12.38 10.34 -10.83
N GLN A 180 12.19 9.57 -9.76
CA GLN A 180 11.39 8.33 -9.78
C GLN A 180 9.88 8.59 -9.71
N GLY A 181 9.45 9.84 -9.55
CA GLY A 181 8.05 10.24 -9.50
C GLY A 181 7.31 9.67 -8.29
N VAL A 182 7.92 9.65 -7.10
CA VAL A 182 7.26 9.22 -5.87
C VAL A 182 6.14 10.19 -5.47
N ASP A 183 5.12 9.69 -4.77
CA ASP A 183 4.02 10.51 -4.28
C ASP A 183 4.36 11.18 -2.92
N LEU A 184 5.32 10.62 -2.20
CA LEU A 184 5.77 11.10 -0.90
C LEU A 184 7.19 10.61 -0.60
N VAL A 185 7.84 11.24 0.36
CA VAL A 185 9.15 10.83 0.88
C VAL A 185 9.00 10.32 2.31
N LYS A 186 9.61 9.18 2.63
CA LYS A 186 9.72 8.65 3.98
C LYS A 186 11.06 9.02 4.59
N LEU A 187 11.03 9.71 5.72
CA LEU A 187 12.20 10.00 6.55
C LEU A 187 12.19 9.15 7.81
N MET A 188 13.37 8.60 8.16
CA MET A 188 13.61 7.78 9.34
C MET A 188 14.79 8.38 10.11
N ILE A 189 14.49 9.27 11.06
CA ILE A 189 15.49 10.12 11.75
C ILE A 189 15.95 9.56 13.09
N THR A 190 15.49 8.35 13.46
CA THR A 190 15.86 7.68 14.72
C THR A 190 16.12 6.20 14.47
N GLY A 191 16.69 5.51 15.48
CA GLY A 191 16.70 4.05 15.51
C GLY A 191 15.29 3.46 15.62
N GLY A 192 15.14 2.20 15.21
CA GLY A 192 13.86 1.48 15.21
C GLY A 192 13.85 0.26 16.12
N VAL A 193 12.66 -0.24 16.41
CA VAL A 193 12.48 -1.45 17.26
C VAL A 193 13.08 -2.73 16.66
N LEU A 194 13.34 -2.74 15.36
CA LEU A 194 13.98 -3.86 14.66
C LEU A 194 15.50 -3.82 14.76
N ASP A 195 16.06 -2.72 15.22
CA ASP A 195 17.50 -2.57 15.45
C ASP A 195 17.81 -2.85 16.93
N ALA A 196 18.61 -3.89 17.19
CA ALA A 196 18.97 -4.29 18.55
C ALA A 196 19.84 -3.23 19.25
N THR A 197 20.55 -2.39 18.51
CA THR A 197 21.54 -1.44 19.02
C THR A 197 21.00 -0.01 19.21
N GLN A 198 19.92 0.35 18.54
CA GLN A 198 19.40 1.73 18.46
C GLN A 198 17.91 1.85 18.76
N LYS A 199 17.39 1.08 19.68
CA LYS A 199 15.95 1.08 20.04
C LYS A 199 15.46 2.48 20.46
N GLY A 200 14.85 3.19 19.49
CA GLY A 200 14.19 4.46 19.75
C GLY A 200 15.10 5.65 20.10
N THR A 201 16.42 5.48 20.04
CA THR A 201 17.36 6.56 20.35
C THR A 201 17.52 7.46 19.12
N PRO A 202 17.55 8.81 19.30
CA PRO A 202 17.95 9.70 18.22
C PRO A 202 19.33 9.29 17.70
N ALA A 203 19.52 9.27 16.39
CA ALA A 203 20.85 9.11 15.84
C ALA A 203 21.64 10.39 16.13
N SER A 204 22.81 10.25 16.72
CA SER A 204 23.75 11.33 17.00
C SER A 204 24.38 11.90 15.72
#